data_07805a192f22d08d13cdb27988902624
#
_entry.id   07805a192f22d08d13cdb27988902624
#
_cell.length_a   1.000
_cell.length_b   1.000
_cell.length_c   1.000
_cell.angle_alpha   90.00
_cell.angle_beta   90.00
_cell.angle_gamma   90.00
#
_symmetry.space_group_name_H-M   'P 1'
#
loop_
_entity.id
_entity.type
_entity.pdbx_description
1 polymer ?
#
loop_
_entity_poly.entity_id
_entity_poly.type
_entity_poly.pdbx_seq_one_letter_code
_entity_poly.pdbx_strand_id
1 'polypeptide(L)'
;VGWDYNDVLPDGGLVNLWNDEDVMKANLTTAEQDLCKQFDIDLPSDLLKKRIEDGTSMDLSDANPTIRMCLEITPKNITRIDSNCIELTENALPGLVQAESDEAFQSAKEALLQQLADAGVEESIEWWQNAWETSKSSIDKLESK
;
A
#
# COMPACT_ATOMS: atom_id res chain seq x y z
N VAL A 1 -22.19 -5.07 25.64
CA VAL A 1 -22.29 -5.86 24.40
C VAL A 1 -21.97 -4.88 23.30
N GLY A 2 -20.75 -4.94 22.72
CA GLY A 2 -20.37 -4.14 21.56
C GLY A 2 -20.87 -4.85 20.31
N TRP A 3 -21.45 -4.10 19.39
CA TRP A 3 -21.75 -4.58 18.05
C TRP A 3 -20.45 -4.59 17.23
N ASP A 4 -20.16 -5.69 16.53
CA ASP A 4 -19.12 -5.70 15.52
C ASP A 4 -19.64 -5.00 14.25
N TYR A 5 -18.76 -4.32 13.53
CA TYR A 5 -19.11 -3.65 12.27
C TYR A 5 -19.64 -4.60 11.19
N ASN A 6 -19.41 -5.90 11.35
CA ASN A 6 -19.87 -6.95 10.45
C ASN A 6 -21.05 -7.77 11.00
N ASP A 7 -21.64 -7.34 12.12
CA ASP A 7 -22.80 -8.03 12.68
C ASP A 7 -23.99 -7.99 11.70
N VAL A 8 -24.69 -9.12 11.60
CA VAL A 8 -25.85 -9.31 10.73
C VAL A 8 -27.12 -9.27 11.56
N LEU A 9 -28.10 -8.51 11.10
CA LEU A 9 -29.44 -8.46 11.70
C LEU A 9 -30.20 -9.75 11.46
N PRO A 10 -31.27 -10.05 12.26
CA PRO A 10 -32.08 -11.24 12.09
C PRO A 10 -32.74 -11.39 10.71
N ASP A 11 -32.90 -10.30 9.96
CA ASP A 11 -33.45 -10.26 8.60
C ASP A 11 -32.37 -10.44 7.52
N GLY A 12 -31.10 -10.61 7.93
CA GLY A 12 -29.95 -10.76 7.04
C GLY A 12 -29.28 -9.46 6.61
N GLY A 13 -29.80 -8.30 7.03
CA GLY A 13 -29.19 -7.00 6.77
C GLY A 13 -27.94 -6.78 7.62
N LEU A 14 -27.02 -5.95 7.13
CA LEU A 14 -25.84 -5.54 7.89
C LEU A 14 -26.18 -4.47 8.92
N VAL A 15 -25.63 -4.57 10.13
CA VAL A 15 -25.77 -3.53 11.16
C VAL A 15 -25.16 -2.21 10.70
N ASN A 16 -24.04 -2.30 9.96
CA ASN A 16 -23.42 -1.14 9.35
C ASN A 16 -23.76 -1.09 7.84
N LEU A 17 -24.75 -0.26 7.50
CA LEU A 17 -25.17 -0.07 6.11
C LEU A 17 -24.06 0.40 5.18
N TRP A 18 -22.98 1.02 5.71
CA TRP A 18 -21.82 1.42 4.90
C TRP A 18 -20.97 0.23 4.42
N ASN A 19 -21.21 -0.98 4.97
CA ASN A 19 -20.59 -2.21 4.50
C ASN A 19 -21.49 -2.97 3.51
N ASP A 20 -22.71 -2.47 3.26
CA ASP A 20 -23.61 -3.03 2.26
C ASP A 20 -23.17 -2.60 0.87
N GLU A 21 -22.89 -3.58 0.00
CA GLU A 21 -22.37 -3.33 -1.36
C GLU A 21 -23.31 -2.47 -2.21
N ASP A 22 -24.62 -2.66 -2.09
CA ASP A 22 -25.59 -1.90 -2.86
C ASP A 22 -25.59 -0.42 -2.42
N VAL A 23 -25.47 -0.18 -1.12
CA VAL A 23 -25.33 1.16 -0.55
C VAL A 23 -24.00 1.79 -0.98
N MET A 24 -22.90 1.04 -0.93
CA MET A 24 -21.59 1.53 -1.40
C MET A 24 -21.63 1.90 -2.87
N LYS A 25 -22.16 1.02 -3.72
CA LYS A 25 -22.30 1.27 -5.18
C LYS A 25 -23.16 2.48 -5.49
N ALA A 26 -24.27 2.67 -4.76
CA ALA A 26 -25.18 3.81 -4.93
C ALA A 26 -24.55 5.16 -4.52
N ASN A 27 -23.53 5.15 -3.66
CA ASN A 27 -22.87 6.36 -3.17
C ASN A 27 -21.50 6.66 -3.83
N LEU A 28 -21.11 5.90 -4.86
CA LEU A 28 -19.86 6.17 -5.58
C LEU A 28 -19.87 7.56 -6.22
N THR A 29 -18.80 8.31 -5.99
CA THR A 29 -18.54 9.58 -6.70
C THR A 29 -18.26 9.32 -8.16
N THR A 30 -18.36 10.36 -9.01
CA THR A 30 -18.04 10.25 -10.44
C THR A 30 -16.63 9.72 -10.69
N ALA A 31 -15.65 10.17 -9.91
CA ALA A 31 -14.26 9.70 -10.01
C ALA A 31 -14.13 8.21 -9.67
N GLU A 32 -14.82 7.74 -8.63
CA GLU A 32 -14.84 6.32 -8.25
C GLU A 32 -15.55 5.46 -9.30
N GLN A 33 -16.65 5.95 -9.88
CA GLN A 33 -17.32 5.27 -10.98
C GLN A 33 -16.42 5.14 -12.22
N ASP A 34 -15.66 6.17 -12.54
CA ASP A 34 -14.70 6.14 -13.65
C ASP A 34 -13.55 5.19 -13.38
N LEU A 35 -13.02 5.17 -12.13
CA LEU A 35 -12.04 4.18 -11.69
C LEU A 35 -12.58 2.75 -11.85
N CYS A 36 -13.78 2.48 -11.37
CA CYS A 36 -14.40 1.16 -11.46
C CYS A 36 -14.54 0.71 -12.93
N LYS A 37 -14.98 1.61 -13.83
CA LYS A 37 -15.07 1.33 -15.26
C LYS A 37 -13.70 1.05 -15.90
N GLN A 38 -12.69 1.84 -15.53
CA GLN A 38 -11.34 1.71 -16.08
C GLN A 38 -10.71 0.36 -15.75
N PHE A 39 -10.95 -0.13 -14.54
CA PHE A 39 -10.34 -1.37 -14.03
C PHE A 39 -11.27 -2.58 -14.08
N ASP A 40 -12.51 -2.42 -14.60
CA ASP A 40 -13.52 -3.48 -14.66
C ASP A 40 -13.73 -4.13 -13.28
N ILE A 41 -14.09 -3.31 -12.30
CA ILE A 41 -14.37 -3.67 -10.91
C ILE A 41 -15.69 -3.04 -10.46
N ASP A 42 -16.32 -3.61 -9.43
CA ASP A 42 -17.59 -3.13 -8.89
C ASP A 42 -17.41 -2.00 -7.87
N LEU A 43 -16.38 -2.08 -7.04
CA LEU A 43 -16.06 -1.11 -6.00
C LEU A 43 -14.57 -0.74 -6.03
N PRO A 44 -14.19 0.48 -5.63
CA PRO A 44 -12.79 0.87 -5.53
C PRO A 44 -11.94 -0.05 -4.63
N SER A 45 -12.55 -0.66 -3.59
CA SER A 45 -11.92 -1.64 -2.71
C SER A 45 -11.46 -2.91 -3.45
N ASP A 46 -12.11 -3.27 -4.56
CA ASP A 46 -11.77 -4.47 -5.32
C ASP A 46 -10.48 -4.29 -6.15
N LEU A 47 -10.02 -3.05 -6.31
CA LEU A 47 -8.80 -2.77 -7.09
C LEU A 47 -7.57 -3.50 -6.52
N LEU A 48 -7.43 -3.53 -5.20
CA LEU A 48 -6.31 -4.24 -4.58
C LEU A 48 -6.39 -5.74 -4.85
N LYS A 49 -7.57 -6.33 -4.70
CA LYS A 49 -7.81 -7.75 -4.98
C LYS A 49 -7.47 -8.09 -6.43
N LYS A 50 -7.96 -7.29 -7.37
CA LYS A 50 -7.64 -7.46 -8.80
C LYS A 50 -6.14 -7.35 -9.08
N ARG A 51 -5.44 -6.39 -8.47
CA ARG A 51 -3.99 -6.24 -8.62
C ARG A 51 -3.19 -7.41 -8.03
N ILE A 52 -3.69 -8.03 -6.97
CA ILE A 52 -3.11 -9.26 -6.41
C ILE A 52 -3.30 -10.41 -7.40
N GLU A 53 -4.51 -10.58 -7.92
CA GLU A 53 -4.84 -11.60 -8.94
C GLU A 53 -3.99 -11.44 -10.21
N ASP A 54 -3.78 -10.21 -10.67
CA ASP A 54 -2.95 -9.87 -11.82
C ASP A 54 -1.43 -9.96 -11.54
N GLY A 55 -1.02 -10.24 -10.30
CA GLY A 55 0.39 -10.31 -9.88
C GLY A 55 1.11 -8.95 -9.83
N THR A 56 0.37 -7.82 -9.87
CA THR A 56 0.93 -6.47 -9.79
C THR A 56 0.98 -5.92 -8.35
N SER A 57 0.38 -6.65 -7.40
CA SER A 57 0.47 -6.38 -5.96
C SER A 57 0.66 -7.69 -5.20
N MET A 58 1.28 -7.58 -4.02
CA MET A 58 1.50 -8.73 -3.15
C MET A 58 0.34 -8.86 -2.17
N ASP A 59 -0.18 -10.07 -2.01
CA ASP A 59 -1.12 -10.39 -0.93
C ASP A 59 -0.36 -10.49 0.40
N LEU A 60 -0.72 -9.64 1.35
CA LEU A 60 -0.16 -9.62 2.69
C LEU A 60 -1.19 -10.04 3.76
N SER A 61 -2.36 -10.56 3.37
CA SER A 61 -3.41 -10.97 4.32
C SER A 61 -2.94 -12.09 5.26
N ASP A 62 -2.10 -12.99 4.76
CA ASP A 62 -1.49 -14.08 5.53
C ASP A 62 -0.13 -13.70 6.15
N ALA A 63 0.33 -12.46 5.97
CA ALA A 63 1.59 -12.03 6.53
C ALA A 63 1.53 -12.01 8.06
N ASN A 64 2.44 -12.76 8.70
CA ASN A 64 2.50 -12.82 10.16
C ASN A 64 2.84 -11.44 10.74
N PRO A 65 1.89 -10.77 11.46
CA PRO A 65 2.12 -9.43 12.00
C PRO A 65 3.26 -9.40 13.02
N THR A 66 3.60 -10.54 13.62
CA THR A 66 4.69 -10.68 14.58
C THR A 66 6.04 -10.36 13.94
N ILE A 67 6.19 -10.54 12.64
CA ILE A 67 7.43 -10.18 11.92
C ILE A 67 7.75 -8.69 12.13
N ARG A 68 6.75 -7.82 12.03
CA ARG A 68 6.92 -6.38 12.26
C ARG A 68 7.38 -6.05 13.67
N MET A 69 6.92 -6.82 14.65
CA MET A 69 7.30 -6.62 16.06
C MET A 69 8.72 -7.09 16.37
N CYS A 70 9.27 -7.96 15.55
CA CYS A 70 10.62 -8.52 15.68
C CYS A 70 11.66 -7.78 14.84
N LEU A 71 11.28 -6.75 14.08
CA LEU A 71 12.21 -5.95 13.30
C LEU A 71 13.21 -5.25 14.22
N GLU A 72 14.46 -5.21 13.79
CA GLU A 72 15.51 -4.47 14.47
C GLU A 72 15.19 -2.96 14.50
N ILE A 73 15.76 -2.28 15.48
CA ILE A 73 15.65 -0.80 15.56
C ILE A 73 16.35 -0.20 14.35
N THR A 74 15.62 0.57 13.57
CA THR A 74 16.15 1.20 12.36
C THR A 74 17.32 2.12 12.68
N PRO A 75 18.49 1.93 12.06
CA PRO A 75 19.64 2.82 12.24
C PRO A 75 19.33 4.26 11.83
N LYS A 76 19.96 5.23 12.49
CA LYS A 76 19.70 6.65 12.23
C LYS A 76 20.03 7.09 10.80
N ASN A 77 21.04 6.48 10.15
CA ASN A 77 21.36 6.75 8.75
C ASN A 77 20.22 6.30 7.83
N ILE A 78 19.66 5.10 8.05
CA ILE A 78 18.54 4.59 7.26
C ILE A 78 17.30 5.46 7.47
N THR A 79 16.94 5.78 8.74
CA THR A 79 15.82 6.70 9.03
C THR A 79 15.97 8.04 8.30
N ARG A 80 17.21 8.57 8.21
CA ARG A 80 17.48 9.82 7.51
C ARG A 80 17.31 9.67 5.99
N ILE A 81 17.79 8.57 5.41
CA ILE A 81 17.59 8.27 3.98
C ILE A 81 16.10 8.17 3.69
N ASP A 82 15.35 7.40 4.46
CA ASP A 82 13.91 7.22 4.29
C ASP A 82 13.16 8.56 4.34
N SER A 83 13.46 9.39 5.34
CA SER A 83 12.83 10.71 5.48
C SER A 83 13.14 11.61 4.29
N ASN A 84 14.38 11.60 3.80
CA ASN A 84 14.78 12.38 2.62
C ASN A 84 14.09 11.87 1.33
N CYS A 85 14.01 10.55 1.15
CA CYS A 85 13.31 9.96 0.01
C CYS A 85 11.81 10.29 0.00
N ILE A 86 11.17 10.29 1.18
CA ILE A 86 9.76 10.70 1.32
C ILE A 86 9.61 12.17 0.91
N GLU A 87 10.44 13.07 1.43
CA GLU A 87 10.39 14.50 1.10
C GLU A 87 10.60 14.77 -0.40
N LEU A 88 11.58 14.10 -1.02
CA LEU A 88 11.83 14.19 -2.46
C LEU A 88 10.62 13.74 -3.27
N THR A 89 9.98 12.65 -2.85
CA THR A 89 8.79 12.12 -3.51
C THR A 89 7.61 13.07 -3.37
N GLU A 90 7.33 13.56 -2.16
CA GLU A 90 6.23 14.50 -1.90
C GLU A 90 6.40 15.79 -2.70
N ASN A 91 7.61 16.31 -2.81
CA ASN A 91 7.91 17.52 -3.58
C ASN A 91 7.77 17.30 -5.10
N ALA A 92 8.05 16.11 -5.61
CA ALA A 92 7.94 15.80 -7.02
C ALA A 92 6.50 15.46 -7.48
N LEU A 93 5.66 14.93 -6.59
CA LEU A 93 4.30 14.47 -6.93
C LEU A 93 3.44 15.51 -7.66
N PRO A 94 3.36 16.80 -7.24
CA PRO A 94 2.56 17.79 -7.94
C PRO A 94 2.99 17.97 -9.40
N GLY A 95 4.30 17.98 -9.66
CA GLY A 95 4.83 18.12 -11.02
C GLY A 95 4.55 16.89 -11.90
N LEU A 96 4.58 15.69 -11.31
CA LEU A 96 4.22 14.46 -12.01
C LEU A 96 2.72 14.42 -12.37
N VAL A 97 1.86 14.79 -11.41
CA VAL A 97 0.40 14.79 -11.62
C VAL A 97 -0.05 15.84 -12.62
N GLN A 98 0.66 16.99 -12.68
CA GLN A 98 0.33 18.11 -13.56
C GLN A 98 1.12 18.10 -14.88
N ALA A 99 1.82 17.01 -15.20
CA ALA A 99 2.58 16.93 -16.44
C ALA A 99 1.67 17.09 -17.67
N GLU A 100 2.06 18.00 -18.58
CA GLU A 100 1.25 18.36 -19.75
C GLU A 100 1.35 17.34 -20.89
N SER A 101 2.31 16.42 -20.84
CA SER A 101 2.51 15.36 -21.83
C SER A 101 3.19 14.13 -21.22
N ASP A 102 3.13 13.01 -21.92
CA ASP A 102 3.81 11.77 -21.53
C ASP A 102 5.34 11.96 -21.46
N GLU A 103 5.92 12.73 -22.36
CA GLU A 103 7.36 13.03 -22.35
C GLU A 103 7.74 13.86 -21.12
N ALA A 104 6.92 14.86 -20.75
CA ALA A 104 7.15 15.68 -19.56
C ALA A 104 7.02 14.82 -18.29
N PHE A 105 6.04 13.94 -18.22
CA PHE A 105 5.87 12.98 -17.14
C PHE A 105 7.09 12.06 -17.01
N GLN A 106 7.53 11.43 -18.09
CA GLN A 106 8.68 10.52 -18.07
C GLN A 106 9.97 11.24 -17.65
N SER A 107 10.20 12.44 -18.15
CA SER A 107 11.36 13.25 -17.76
C SER A 107 11.34 13.60 -16.26
N ALA A 108 10.20 14.01 -15.72
CA ALA A 108 10.05 14.29 -14.29
C ALA A 108 10.22 13.03 -13.43
N LYS A 109 9.71 11.90 -13.88
CA LYS A 109 9.88 10.60 -13.22
C LYS A 109 11.34 10.16 -13.18
N GLU A 110 12.06 10.26 -14.31
CA GLU A 110 13.48 9.91 -14.38
C GLU A 110 14.31 10.80 -13.47
N ALA A 111 14.02 12.10 -13.43
CA ALA A 111 14.70 13.04 -12.52
C ALA A 111 14.44 12.66 -11.03
N LEU A 112 13.22 12.29 -10.66
CA LEU A 112 12.93 11.83 -9.31
C LEU A 112 13.69 10.54 -8.98
N LEU A 113 13.68 9.55 -9.87
CA LEU A 113 14.38 8.27 -9.65
C LEU A 113 15.89 8.50 -9.46
N GLN A 114 16.49 9.44 -10.21
CA GLN A 114 17.89 9.80 -10.02
C GLN A 114 18.14 10.46 -8.66
N GLN A 115 17.26 11.37 -8.23
CA GLN A 115 17.36 12.00 -6.90
C GLN A 115 17.24 10.99 -5.76
N LEU A 116 16.35 10.00 -5.88
CA LEU A 116 16.22 8.93 -4.91
C LEU A 116 17.46 8.04 -4.85
N ALA A 117 18.04 7.71 -6.01
CA ALA A 117 19.30 6.96 -6.08
C ALA A 117 20.44 7.74 -5.40
N ASP A 118 20.59 9.04 -5.70
CA ASP A 118 21.58 9.91 -5.08
C ASP A 118 21.37 10.09 -3.57
N ALA A 119 20.13 10.02 -3.10
CA ALA A 119 19.77 10.05 -1.68
C ALA A 119 20.11 8.75 -0.93
N GLY A 120 20.46 7.67 -1.65
CA GLY A 120 20.84 6.38 -1.07
C GLY A 120 19.67 5.42 -0.86
N VAL A 121 18.60 5.53 -1.65
CA VAL A 121 17.42 4.66 -1.51
C VAL A 121 17.78 3.16 -1.59
N GLU A 122 18.78 2.78 -2.38
CA GLU A 122 19.23 1.40 -2.51
C GLU A 122 19.78 0.84 -1.19
N GLU A 123 20.57 1.64 -0.43
CA GLU A 123 21.06 1.27 0.90
C GLU A 123 19.89 1.02 1.87
N SER A 124 18.86 1.87 1.82
CA SER A 124 17.67 1.69 2.64
C SER A 124 16.91 0.42 2.27
N ILE A 125 16.66 0.17 0.99
CA ILE A 125 15.98 -1.03 0.50
C ILE A 125 16.71 -2.29 0.94
N GLU A 126 18.04 -2.34 0.77
CA GLU A 126 18.85 -3.49 1.17
C GLU A 126 18.77 -3.73 2.68
N TRP A 127 18.85 -2.67 3.48
CA TRP A 127 18.72 -2.79 4.92
C TRP A 127 17.35 -3.35 5.33
N TRP A 128 16.26 -2.82 4.77
CA TRP A 128 14.91 -3.27 5.07
C TRP A 128 14.67 -4.72 4.64
N GLN A 129 15.17 -5.14 3.49
CA GLN A 129 15.09 -6.52 3.02
C GLN A 129 15.81 -7.47 3.99
N ASN A 130 17.03 -7.13 4.40
CA ASN A 130 17.81 -7.93 5.34
C ASN A 130 17.16 -8.00 6.73
N ALA A 131 16.64 -6.89 7.24
CA ALA A 131 15.93 -6.85 8.52
C ALA A 131 14.67 -7.72 8.49
N TRP A 132 13.91 -7.68 7.38
CA TRP A 132 12.74 -8.51 7.18
C TRP A 132 13.07 -10.00 7.15
N GLU A 133 14.04 -10.43 6.37
CA GLU A 133 14.46 -11.83 6.28
C GLU A 133 15.01 -12.36 7.60
N THR A 134 15.75 -11.53 8.34
CA THR A 134 16.26 -11.88 9.67
C THR A 134 15.12 -12.10 10.66
N SER A 135 14.12 -11.21 10.66
CA SER A 135 12.95 -11.32 11.53
C SER A 135 12.12 -12.55 11.20
N LYS A 136 11.87 -12.80 9.92
CA LYS A 136 11.17 -13.99 9.43
C LYS A 136 11.86 -15.28 9.87
N SER A 137 13.17 -15.37 9.61
CA SER A 137 13.96 -16.54 10.03
C SER A 137 13.95 -16.76 11.56
N SER A 138 13.84 -15.71 12.34
CA SER A 138 13.77 -15.80 13.80
C SER A 138 12.42 -16.34 14.27
N ILE A 139 11.32 -15.95 13.62
CA ILE A 139 9.97 -16.44 13.91
C ILE A 139 9.84 -17.91 13.50
N ASP A 140 10.28 -18.28 12.31
CA ASP A 140 10.24 -19.66 11.82
C ASP A 140 10.95 -20.64 12.78
N LYS A 141 12.04 -20.19 13.42
CA LYS A 141 12.75 -20.96 14.46
C LYS A 141 11.98 -21.07 15.78
N LEU A 142 11.12 -20.13 16.09
CA LEU A 142 10.27 -20.17 17.30
C LEU A 142 9.06 -21.09 17.08
N GLU A 143 8.46 -21.07 15.91
CA GLU A 143 7.29 -21.88 15.55
C GLU A 143 7.65 -23.36 15.31
N SER A 144 8.91 -23.67 15.02
CA SER A 144 9.41 -25.03 14.77
C SER A 144 9.77 -25.80 16.07
N LYS A 145 9.58 -25.23 17.25
CA LYS A 145 9.82 -25.84 18.56
C LYS A 145 8.51 -26.30 19.22
#